data_3cc17b996cacec9a88f72dbf4437a9b2
#
_entry.id   3cc17b996cacec9a88f72dbf4437a9b2
#
_cell.length_a   1.000
_cell.length_b   1.000
_cell.length_c   1.000
_cell.angle_alpha   90.00
_cell.angle_beta   90.00
_cell.angle_gamma   90.00
#
_symmetry.space_group_name_H-M   'P 1'
#
loop_
_entity.id
_entity.type
_entity.pdbx_description
1 polymer ?
#
loop_
_entity_poly.entity_id
_entity_poly.type
_entity_poly.pdbx_seq_one_letter_code
_entity_poly.pdbx_strand_id
1 'polypeptide(L)'
;AGTGTKEARPTSPVPDHLTLVFQDYSRTLYPGLRVADNGEFPLKDQRLPRAERRERVAQALSDVGLTGHETKYPRQLSGGMQQRVAIARALAYRPSMLLMDEPYASVDAQTRESLEDMLLDVWERRNKTVLFVTHDIDESVYLADRVLVLSKGPSQVIADITVDIARPRDQIDTKADPKFVELRAEVARLIRNAGSDPT
;
A
#
# COMPACT_ATOMS: atom_id res chain seq x y z
N ALA A 1 -36.25 29.39 0.02
CA ALA A 1 -35.60 28.82 -1.15
C ALA A 1 -34.32 28.13 -0.68
N GLY A 2 -34.37 26.82 -0.46
CA GLY A 2 -33.23 26.02 -0.07
C GLY A 2 -32.53 25.45 -1.31
N THR A 3 -31.33 25.93 -1.58
CA THR A 3 -30.43 25.34 -2.59
C THR A 3 -29.73 24.15 -1.95
N GLY A 4 -30.33 22.98 -2.10
CA GLY A 4 -29.67 21.72 -1.77
C GLY A 4 -28.54 21.46 -2.76
N THR A 5 -27.31 21.57 -2.31
CA THR A 5 -26.13 21.06 -3.02
C THR A 5 -26.32 19.53 -3.15
N LYS A 6 -26.65 19.07 -4.35
CA LYS A 6 -26.60 17.65 -4.68
C LYS A 6 -25.13 17.23 -4.65
N GLU A 7 -24.74 16.49 -3.60
CA GLU A 7 -23.51 15.71 -3.63
C GLU A 7 -23.56 14.80 -4.86
N ALA A 8 -22.64 15.04 -5.78
CA ALA A 8 -22.47 14.19 -6.95
C ALA A 8 -21.98 12.81 -6.45
N ARG A 9 -22.85 11.81 -6.48
CA ARG A 9 -22.44 10.42 -6.31
C ARG A 9 -21.45 10.09 -7.43
N PRO A 10 -20.30 9.48 -7.13
CA PRO A 10 -19.41 9.02 -8.17
C PRO A 10 -20.19 8.04 -9.07
N THR A 11 -20.32 8.38 -10.34
CA THR A 11 -21.12 7.65 -11.34
C THR A 11 -20.32 6.52 -12.01
N SER A 12 -19.12 6.22 -11.55
CA SER A 12 -18.31 5.11 -12.07
C SER A 12 -18.10 4.06 -10.99
N PRO A 13 -18.36 2.77 -11.27
CA PRO A 13 -17.89 1.71 -10.42
C PRO A 13 -16.36 1.82 -10.28
N VAL A 14 -15.82 1.41 -9.13
CA VAL A 14 -14.37 1.30 -8.95
C VAL A 14 -13.80 0.55 -10.16
N PRO A 15 -12.78 1.08 -10.85
CA PRO A 15 -12.24 0.41 -12.02
C PRO A 15 -11.84 -1.02 -11.67
N ASP A 16 -12.17 -1.99 -12.54
CA ASP A 16 -11.80 -3.41 -12.38
C ASP A 16 -10.28 -3.64 -12.22
N HIS A 17 -9.51 -2.57 -12.35
CA HIS A 17 -8.05 -2.55 -12.30
C HIS A 17 -7.47 -1.94 -11.03
N LEU A 18 -8.30 -1.56 -10.05
CA LEU A 18 -7.88 -0.98 -8.77
C LEU A 18 -8.14 -1.97 -7.64
N THR A 19 -7.15 -2.19 -6.78
CA THR A 19 -7.34 -2.88 -5.50
C THR A 19 -6.86 -2.02 -4.35
N LEU A 20 -7.47 -2.21 -3.18
CA LEU A 20 -7.22 -1.44 -1.98
C LEU A 20 -6.68 -2.35 -0.87
N VAL A 21 -5.59 -1.90 -0.21
CA VAL A 21 -5.07 -2.46 1.02
C VAL A 21 -5.31 -1.45 2.14
N PHE A 22 -6.12 -1.83 3.12
CA PHE A 22 -6.49 -0.98 4.25
C PHE A 22 -5.47 -1.04 5.37
N GLN A 23 -5.45 0.00 6.21
CA GLN A 23 -4.66 0.11 7.42
C GLN A 23 -4.88 -1.08 8.39
N ASP A 24 -6.13 -1.44 8.64
CA ASP A 24 -6.49 -2.56 9.53
C ASP A 24 -6.64 -3.86 8.74
N TYR A 25 -5.49 -4.47 8.42
CA TYR A 25 -5.44 -5.77 7.74
C TYR A 25 -6.11 -6.89 8.55
N SER A 26 -6.08 -6.81 9.88
CA SER A 26 -6.63 -7.84 10.75
C SER A 26 -8.14 -8.01 10.58
N ARG A 27 -8.83 -6.90 10.31
CA ARG A 27 -10.28 -6.89 10.03
C ARG A 27 -10.62 -7.25 8.58
N THR A 28 -9.65 -7.18 7.67
CA THR A 28 -9.89 -7.46 6.26
C THR A 28 -9.68 -8.93 5.90
N LEU A 29 -8.91 -9.68 6.69
CA LEU A 29 -8.73 -11.11 6.49
C LEU A 29 -9.89 -11.89 7.12
N TYR A 30 -10.37 -12.90 6.41
CA TYR A 30 -11.39 -13.81 6.92
C TYR A 30 -10.75 -14.82 7.88
N PRO A 31 -11.02 -14.78 9.18
CA PRO A 31 -10.31 -15.59 10.18
C PRO A 31 -10.61 -17.09 10.05
N GLY A 32 -11.76 -17.44 9.47
CA GLY A 32 -12.17 -18.82 9.20
C GLY A 32 -11.65 -19.41 7.90
N LEU A 33 -10.98 -18.60 7.07
CA LEU A 33 -10.36 -19.05 5.82
C LEU A 33 -8.86 -19.20 5.99
N ARG A 34 -8.29 -20.19 5.27
CA ARG A 34 -6.82 -20.33 5.19
C ARG A 34 -6.21 -19.19 4.39
N VAL A 35 -4.90 -19.03 4.47
CA VAL A 35 -4.14 -18.01 3.72
C VAL A 35 -4.44 -18.08 2.22
N ALA A 36 -4.35 -19.28 1.61
CA ALA A 36 -4.67 -19.46 0.20
C ALA A 36 -6.13 -19.09 -0.14
N ASP A 37 -7.06 -19.47 0.73
CA ASP A 37 -8.49 -19.21 0.54
C ASP A 37 -8.81 -17.71 0.68
N ASN A 38 -8.09 -16.98 1.57
CA ASN A 38 -8.17 -15.53 1.66
C ASN A 38 -7.70 -14.87 0.36
N GLY A 39 -6.62 -15.36 -0.24
CA GLY A 39 -6.13 -14.88 -1.53
C GLY A 39 -7.08 -15.20 -2.69
N GLU A 40 -7.73 -16.37 -2.66
CA GLU A 40 -8.66 -16.81 -3.71
C GLU A 40 -10.02 -16.10 -3.63
N PHE A 41 -10.42 -15.63 -2.44
CA PHE A 41 -11.76 -15.10 -2.18
C PHE A 41 -12.21 -14.03 -3.19
N PRO A 42 -11.44 -12.95 -3.45
CA PRO A 42 -11.86 -11.91 -4.39
C PRO A 42 -11.87 -12.36 -5.85
N LEU A 43 -11.20 -13.49 -6.17
CA LEU A 43 -11.14 -14.01 -7.54
C LEU A 43 -12.36 -14.86 -7.91
N LYS A 44 -13.24 -15.20 -6.96
CA LYS A 44 -14.41 -16.04 -7.21
C LYS A 44 -15.39 -15.40 -8.18
N ASP A 45 -15.49 -14.06 -8.16
CA ASP A 45 -16.39 -13.30 -9.03
C ASP A 45 -15.81 -13.06 -10.44
N GLN A 46 -14.51 -13.32 -10.64
CA GLN A 46 -13.81 -13.14 -11.92
C GLN A 46 -13.98 -14.32 -12.88
N ARG A 47 -14.98 -15.10 -12.91
CA ARG A 47 -15.23 -16.22 -13.85
C ARG A 47 -13.97 -16.99 -14.32
N LEU A 48 -12.90 -16.99 -13.52
CA LEU A 48 -11.64 -17.66 -13.82
C LEU A 48 -11.72 -19.15 -13.48
N PRO A 49 -11.04 -20.01 -14.28
CA PRO A 49 -10.86 -21.41 -13.92
C PRO A 49 -10.20 -21.56 -12.55
N ARG A 50 -10.59 -22.58 -11.78
CA ARG A 50 -10.04 -22.82 -10.43
C ARG A 50 -8.52 -22.98 -10.43
N ALA A 51 -7.97 -23.62 -11.46
CA ALA A 51 -6.52 -23.79 -11.61
C ALA A 51 -5.81 -22.42 -11.71
N GLU A 52 -6.34 -21.52 -12.54
CA GLU A 52 -5.76 -20.18 -12.71
C GLU A 52 -5.86 -19.34 -11.42
N ARG A 53 -7.00 -19.39 -10.69
CA ARG A 53 -7.12 -18.70 -9.43
C ARG A 53 -6.06 -19.15 -8.43
N ARG A 54 -5.84 -20.47 -8.32
CA ARG A 54 -4.83 -21.04 -7.43
C ARG A 54 -3.40 -20.64 -7.84
N GLU A 55 -3.11 -20.65 -9.13
CA GLU A 55 -1.82 -20.20 -9.64
C GLU A 55 -1.55 -18.73 -9.31
N ARG A 56 -2.53 -17.84 -9.54
CA ARG A 56 -2.43 -16.42 -9.19
C ARG A 56 -2.18 -16.21 -7.71
N VAL A 57 -2.87 -16.95 -6.85
CA VAL A 57 -2.69 -16.87 -5.39
C VAL A 57 -1.32 -17.40 -4.99
N ALA A 58 -0.88 -18.54 -5.50
CA ALA A 58 0.43 -19.11 -5.20
C ALA A 58 1.56 -18.15 -5.61
N GLN A 59 1.45 -17.54 -6.78
CA GLN A 59 2.41 -16.53 -7.22
C GLN A 59 2.40 -15.29 -6.33
N ALA A 60 1.22 -14.77 -5.96
CA ALA A 60 1.12 -13.60 -5.07
C ALA A 60 1.66 -13.88 -3.67
N LEU A 61 1.43 -15.09 -3.12
CA LEU A 61 2.01 -15.50 -1.84
C LEU A 61 3.53 -15.64 -1.92
N SER A 62 4.05 -16.16 -3.03
CA SER A 62 5.49 -16.22 -3.28
C SER A 62 6.12 -14.82 -3.35
N ASP A 63 5.47 -13.88 -4.03
CA ASP A 63 5.98 -12.50 -4.17
C ASP A 63 6.16 -11.80 -2.82
N VAL A 64 5.29 -12.09 -1.86
CA VAL A 64 5.36 -11.51 -0.50
C VAL A 64 6.10 -12.39 0.51
N GLY A 65 6.78 -13.47 0.06
CA GLY A 65 7.57 -14.36 0.91
C GLY A 65 6.75 -15.26 1.83
N LEU A 66 5.55 -15.66 1.41
CA LEU A 66 4.67 -16.54 2.19
C LEU A 66 4.52 -17.95 1.61
N THR A 67 5.42 -18.39 0.75
CA THR A 67 5.47 -19.78 0.29
C THR A 67 5.58 -20.74 1.47
N GLY A 68 4.76 -21.80 1.48
CA GLY A 68 4.68 -22.79 2.57
C GLY A 68 3.73 -22.40 3.71
N HIS A 69 3.07 -21.25 3.62
CA HIS A 69 2.09 -20.78 4.60
C HIS A 69 0.62 -20.89 4.13
N GLU A 70 0.37 -21.45 2.96
CA GLU A 70 -0.91 -21.49 2.25
C GLU A 70 -2.04 -22.11 3.08
N THR A 71 -1.71 -23.12 3.86
CA THR A 71 -2.68 -23.90 4.67
C THR A 71 -2.92 -23.34 6.05
N LYS A 72 -2.13 -22.34 6.49
CA LYS A 72 -2.30 -21.70 7.80
C LYS A 72 -3.54 -20.80 7.83
N TYR A 73 -4.05 -20.56 9.03
CA TYR A 73 -5.10 -19.57 9.28
C TYR A 73 -4.48 -18.24 9.74
N PRO A 74 -5.15 -17.08 9.55
CA PRO A 74 -4.63 -15.79 9.98
C PRO A 74 -4.13 -15.75 11.43
N ARG A 75 -4.86 -16.38 12.37
CA ARG A 75 -4.48 -16.47 13.79
C ARG A 75 -3.14 -17.19 14.07
N GLN A 76 -2.61 -17.93 13.11
CA GLN A 76 -1.34 -18.65 13.20
C GLN A 76 -0.15 -17.86 12.64
N LEU A 77 -0.40 -16.61 12.22
CA LEU A 77 0.57 -15.72 11.58
C LEU A 77 0.87 -14.53 12.50
N SER A 78 2.10 -14.01 12.42
CA SER A 78 2.43 -12.70 13.00
C SER A 78 1.67 -11.56 12.30
N GLY A 79 1.62 -10.37 12.92
CA GLY A 79 0.98 -9.19 12.32
C GLY A 79 1.54 -8.85 10.94
N GLY A 80 2.87 -8.83 10.81
CA GLY A 80 3.53 -8.58 9.51
C GLY A 80 3.22 -9.66 8.47
N MET A 81 3.11 -10.93 8.86
CA MET A 81 2.69 -11.99 7.94
C MET A 81 1.22 -11.83 7.52
N GLN A 82 0.34 -11.40 8.41
CA GLN A 82 -1.05 -11.11 8.06
C GLN A 82 -1.13 -9.94 7.07
N GLN A 83 -0.32 -8.90 7.27
CA GLN A 83 -0.21 -7.79 6.33
C GLN A 83 0.27 -8.26 4.95
N ARG A 84 1.27 -9.13 4.89
CA ARG A 84 1.72 -9.76 3.64
C ARG A 84 0.59 -10.56 2.96
N VAL A 85 -0.27 -11.25 3.71
CA VAL A 85 -1.45 -11.93 3.15
C VAL A 85 -2.45 -10.95 2.55
N ALA A 86 -2.70 -9.80 3.21
CA ALA A 86 -3.59 -8.76 2.68
C ALA A 86 -3.05 -8.17 1.36
N ILE A 87 -1.73 -7.93 1.28
CA ILE A 87 -1.06 -7.48 0.06
C ILE A 87 -1.12 -8.56 -1.03
N ALA A 88 -0.82 -9.82 -0.70
CA ALA A 88 -0.90 -10.94 -1.65
C ALA A 88 -2.31 -11.10 -2.23
N ARG A 89 -3.34 -10.96 -1.41
CA ARG A 89 -4.74 -10.97 -1.85
C ARG A 89 -5.02 -9.89 -2.89
N ALA A 90 -4.52 -8.66 -2.66
CA ALA A 90 -4.66 -7.57 -3.61
C ALA A 90 -3.90 -7.85 -4.92
N LEU A 91 -2.68 -8.37 -4.83
CA LEU A 91 -1.84 -8.72 -5.99
C LEU A 91 -2.40 -9.88 -6.83
N ALA A 92 -3.04 -10.87 -6.19
CA ALA A 92 -3.66 -12.01 -6.87
C ALA A 92 -4.77 -11.57 -7.84
N TYR A 93 -5.43 -10.46 -7.54
CA TYR A 93 -6.43 -9.84 -8.42
C TYR A 93 -5.81 -9.30 -9.73
N ARG A 94 -4.48 -9.12 -9.77
CA ARG A 94 -3.70 -8.54 -10.88
C ARG A 94 -4.15 -7.12 -11.25
N PRO A 95 -4.25 -6.21 -10.29
CA PRO A 95 -4.66 -4.84 -10.57
C PRO A 95 -3.63 -4.12 -11.45
N SER A 96 -4.05 -3.06 -12.15
CA SER A 96 -3.14 -2.10 -12.78
C SER A 96 -2.63 -1.07 -11.76
N MET A 97 -3.43 -0.78 -10.74
CA MET A 97 -3.11 0.15 -9.66
C MET A 97 -3.42 -0.46 -8.30
N LEU A 98 -2.50 -0.31 -7.36
CA LEU A 98 -2.64 -0.67 -5.96
C LEU A 98 -2.75 0.60 -5.11
N LEU A 99 -3.86 0.77 -4.42
CA LEU A 99 -4.03 1.82 -3.42
C LEU A 99 -3.76 1.23 -2.04
N MET A 100 -2.88 1.86 -1.28
CA MET A 100 -2.51 1.45 0.07
C MET A 100 -2.74 2.63 1.02
N ASP A 101 -3.61 2.45 2.00
CA ASP A 101 -3.98 3.47 2.96
C ASP A 101 -3.39 3.12 4.33
N GLU A 102 -2.32 3.83 4.71
CA GLU A 102 -1.53 3.63 5.93
C GLU A 102 -1.24 2.15 6.26
N PRO A 103 -0.76 1.35 5.30
CA PRO A 103 -0.73 -0.09 5.45
C PRO A 103 0.20 -0.58 6.57
N TYR A 104 1.15 0.24 7.01
CA TYR A 104 2.17 -0.15 7.99
C TYR A 104 1.99 0.52 9.37
N ALA A 105 0.92 1.27 9.59
CA ALA A 105 0.70 2.01 10.84
C ALA A 105 0.61 1.13 12.10
N SER A 106 0.22 -0.16 11.94
CA SER A 106 -0.02 -1.09 13.05
C SER A 106 1.11 -2.11 13.27
N VAL A 107 2.26 -1.95 12.61
CA VAL A 107 3.40 -2.87 12.73
C VAL A 107 4.60 -2.19 13.41
N ASP A 108 5.44 -3.00 14.07
CA ASP A 108 6.70 -2.51 14.66
C ASP A 108 7.70 -2.06 13.58
N ALA A 109 8.70 -1.27 13.98
CA ALA A 109 9.67 -0.66 13.06
C ALA A 109 10.42 -1.68 12.20
N GLN A 110 10.91 -2.78 12.78
CA GLN A 110 11.67 -3.78 12.04
C GLN A 110 10.79 -4.53 11.03
N THR A 111 9.56 -4.84 11.41
CA THR A 111 8.57 -5.46 10.51
C THR A 111 8.21 -4.49 9.38
N ARG A 112 8.08 -3.19 9.68
CA ARG A 112 7.80 -2.14 8.69
C ARG A 112 8.88 -2.07 7.62
N GLU A 113 10.16 -1.96 8.01
CA GLU A 113 11.30 -1.97 7.08
C GLU A 113 11.26 -3.19 6.15
N SER A 114 11.03 -4.37 6.71
CA SER A 114 10.91 -5.62 5.93
C SER A 114 9.71 -5.62 4.96
N LEU A 115 8.62 -4.91 5.28
CA LEU A 115 7.45 -4.76 4.42
C LEU A 115 7.68 -3.71 3.33
N GLU A 116 8.41 -2.63 3.63
CA GLU A 116 8.83 -1.61 2.67
C GLU A 116 9.72 -2.22 1.58
N ASP A 117 10.75 -2.96 1.98
CA ASP A 117 11.67 -3.64 1.05
C ASP A 117 10.93 -4.67 0.18
N MET A 118 10.06 -5.46 0.79
CA MET A 118 9.20 -6.41 0.06
C MET A 118 8.29 -5.69 -0.95
N LEU A 119 7.74 -4.52 -0.60
CA LEU A 119 6.88 -3.76 -1.52
C LEU A 119 7.69 -3.22 -2.71
N LEU A 120 8.90 -2.72 -2.49
CA LEU A 120 9.80 -2.28 -3.56
C LEU A 120 10.14 -3.43 -4.51
N ASP A 121 10.52 -4.59 -3.99
CA ASP A 121 10.78 -5.80 -4.77
C ASP A 121 9.58 -6.23 -5.62
N VAL A 122 8.37 -6.19 -5.04
CA VAL A 122 7.12 -6.52 -5.76
C VAL A 122 6.84 -5.51 -6.85
N TRP A 123 7.02 -4.22 -6.55
CA TRP A 123 6.80 -3.13 -7.49
C TRP A 123 7.74 -3.25 -8.70
N GLU A 124 9.04 -3.47 -8.48
CA GLU A 124 10.03 -3.62 -9.55
C GLU A 124 9.71 -4.81 -10.46
N ARG A 125 9.37 -5.96 -9.87
CA ARG A 125 9.02 -7.18 -10.63
C ARG A 125 7.71 -7.09 -11.39
N ARG A 126 6.73 -6.36 -10.85
CA ARG A 126 5.35 -6.34 -11.39
C ARG A 126 5.06 -5.13 -12.26
N ASN A 127 5.90 -4.09 -12.23
CA ASN A 127 5.73 -2.82 -12.96
C ASN A 127 4.30 -2.26 -12.81
N LYS A 128 3.87 -2.03 -11.56
CA LYS A 128 2.54 -1.58 -11.20
C LYS A 128 2.56 -0.14 -10.69
N THR A 129 1.47 0.57 -10.87
CA THR A 129 1.27 1.84 -10.18
C THR A 129 0.83 1.57 -8.74
N VAL A 130 1.54 2.15 -7.79
CA VAL A 130 1.18 2.11 -6.37
C VAL A 130 0.88 3.54 -5.92
N LEU A 131 -0.30 3.76 -5.39
CA LEU A 131 -0.65 4.96 -4.65
C LEU A 131 -0.61 4.62 -3.15
N PHE A 132 0.39 5.16 -2.47
CA PHE A 132 0.67 4.87 -1.08
C PHE A 132 0.34 6.10 -0.23
N VAL A 133 -0.62 5.97 0.68
CA VAL A 133 -1.00 7.03 1.61
C VAL A 133 -0.34 6.73 2.95
N THR A 134 0.41 7.69 3.47
CA THR A 134 1.08 7.59 4.78
C THR A 134 1.23 8.97 5.41
N HIS A 135 1.31 9.01 6.72
CA HIS A 135 1.74 10.18 7.49
C HIS A 135 3.23 10.09 7.90
N ASP A 136 3.89 8.98 7.60
CA ASP A 136 5.32 8.80 7.84
C ASP A 136 6.13 9.36 6.67
N ILE A 137 6.97 10.37 6.98
CA ILE A 137 7.76 11.06 5.96
C ILE A 137 8.86 10.15 5.40
N ASP A 138 9.48 9.33 6.26
CA ASP A 138 10.55 8.43 5.85
C ASP A 138 10.01 7.35 4.91
N GLU A 139 8.83 6.77 5.19
CA GLU A 139 8.12 5.87 4.26
C GLU A 139 7.87 6.54 2.91
N SER A 140 7.34 7.79 2.92
CA SER A 140 6.99 8.50 1.69
C SER A 140 8.19 8.72 0.78
N VAL A 141 9.35 9.12 1.33
CA VAL A 141 10.58 9.34 0.57
C VAL A 141 11.25 8.02 0.19
N TYR A 142 11.20 7.01 1.09
CA TYR A 142 11.84 5.72 0.83
C TYR A 142 11.15 4.92 -0.27
N LEU A 143 9.83 4.94 -0.34
CA LEU A 143 9.06 4.10 -1.26
C LEU A 143 8.82 4.77 -2.62
N ALA A 144 8.56 6.08 -2.65
CA ALA A 144 7.97 6.73 -3.81
C ALA A 144 8.98 7.18 -4.86
N ASP A 145 8.49 7.37 -6.09
CA ASP A 145 9.14 8.15 -7.15
C ASP A 145 8.65 9.60 -7.15
N ARG A 146 7.46 9.85 -6.56
CA ARG A 146 6.85 11.17 -6.37
C ARG A 146 6.12 11.23 -5.05
N VAL A 147 6.28 12.33 -4.33
CA VAL A 147 5.56 12.60 -3.08
C VAL A 147 4.61 13.78 -3.30
N LEU A 148 3.31 13.54 -3.11
CA LEU A 148 2.29 14.58 -3.11
C LEU A 148 1.99 14.99 -1.67
N VAL A 149 2.26 16.24 -1.33
CA VAL A 149 1.94 16.78 0.00
C VAL A 149 0.57 17.43 -0.03
N LEU A 150 -0.29 17.04 0.92
CA LEU A 150 -1.65 17.57 1.03
C LEU A 150 -1.75 18.56 2.20
N SER A 151 -2.56 19.62 2.00
CA SER A 151 -2.93 20.55 3.08
C SER A 151 -3.91 19.91 4.06
N LYS A 152 -4.14 20.58 5.21
CA LYS A 152 -5.30 20.31 6.05
C LYS A 152 -6.61 20.59 5.27
N GLY A 153 -7.71 20.05 5.77
CA GLY A 153 -9.01 20.16 5.11
C GLY A 153 -9.53 21.60 4.94
N PRO A 154 -10.14 21.94 3.77
CA PRO A 154 -10.32 21.06 2.61
C PRO A 154 -8.99 20.76 1.91
N SER A 155 -8.67 19.50 1.75
CA SER A 155 -7.34 19.05 1.29
C SER A 155 -7.07 19.45 -0.16
N GLN A 156 -5.91 20.08 -0.38
CA GLN A 156 -5.37 20.44 -1.69
C GLN A 156 -3.94 19.94 -1.79
N VAL A 157 -3.49 19.63 -3.01
CA VAL A 157 -2.08 19.33 -3.27
C VAL A 157 -1.29 20.65 -3.16
N ILE A 158 -0.41 20.74 -2.17
CA ILE A 158 0.42 21.94 -1.93
C ILE A 158 1.84 21.76 -2.46
N ALA A 159 2.27 20.53 -2.70
CA ALA A 159 3.55 20.24 -3.37
C ALA A 159 3.49 18.91 -4.09
N ASP A 160 4.29 18.80 -5.16
CA ASP A 160 4.55 17.61 -5.95
C ASP A 160 6.06 17.46 -6.12
N ILE A 161 6.66 16.55 -5.38
CA ILE A 161 8.10 16.42 -5.23
C ILE A 161 8.56 15.16 -5.95
N THR A 162 9.49 15.27 -6.88
CA THR A 162 10.14 14.13 -7.51
C THR A 162 11.21 13.57 -6.60
N VAL A 163 11.16 12.26 -6.33
CA VAL A 163 12.16 11.55 -5.53
C VAL A 163 13.17 10.90 -6.47
N ASP A 164 14.19 11.66 -6.82
CA ASP A 164 15.29 11.21 -7.68
C ASP A 164 16.39 10.54 -6.83
N ILE A 165 16.07 9.41 -6.22
CA ILE A 165 16.98 8.53 -5.47
C ILE A 165 17.10 7.23 -6.25
N ALA A 166 18.34 6.79 -6.47
CA ALA A 166 18.63 5.58 -7.25
C ALA A 166 17.99 4.32 -6.64
N ARG A 167 17.70 3.36 -7.49
CA ARG A 167 17.29 2.00 -7.10
C ARG A 167 18.41 1.01 -7.44
N PRO A 168 18.56 -0.13 -6.76
CA PRO A 168 17.72 -0.56 -5.62
C PRO A 168 17.96 0.30 -4.38
N ARG A 169 16.95 0.44 -3.52
CA ARG A 169 17.02 1.15 -2.25
C ARG A 169 17.33 0.19 -1.11
N ASP A 170 18.08 0.67 -0.11
CA ASP A 170 18.44 -0.05 1.10
C ASP A 170 18.08 0.78 2.34
N GLN A 171 17.61 0.13 3.40
CA GLN A 171 17.13 0.81 4.61
C GLN A 171 18.20 1.66 5.31
N ILE A 172 19.47 1.26 5.20
CA ILE A 172 20.58 1.94 5.85
C ILE A 172 21.19 2.96 4.90
N ASP A 173 21.69 2.49 3.76
CA ASP A 173 22.48 3.31 2.83
C ASP A 173 21.63 4.39 2.17
N THR A 174 20.39 4.07 1.76
CA THR A 174 19.49 5.06 1.16
C THR A 174 19.07 6.12 2.16
N LYS A 175 18.74 5.74 3.41
CA LYS A 175 18.33 6.69 4.45
C LYS A 175 19.50 7.55 4.95
N ALA A 176 20.75 7.12 4.73
CA ALA A 176 21.96 7.90 5.02
C ALA A 176 22.36 8.82 3.87
N ASP A 177 21.80 8.68 2.67
CA ASP A 177 22.12 9.51 1.51
C ASP A 177 21.73 10.98 1.79
N PRO A 178 22.63 11.95 1.53
CA PRO A 178 22.35 13.38 1.70
C PRO A 178 21.06 13.82 0.98
N LYS A 179 20.78 13.26 -0.20
CA LYS A 179 19.58 13.57 -0.98
C LYS A 179 18.30 13.08 -0.29
N PHE A 180 18.33 11.91 0.34
CA PHE A 180 17.23 11.42 1.16
C PHE A 180 16.97 12.37 2.35
N VAL A 181 18.02 12.77 3.04
CA VAL A 181 17.93 13.69 4.20
C VAL A 181 17.37 15.05 3.78
N GLU A 182 17.77 15.56 2.61
CA GLU A 182 17.26 16.81 2.04
C GLU A 182 15.76 16.72 1.72
N LEU A 183 15.35 15.70 0.96
CA LEU A 183 13.94 15.46 0.59
C LEU A 183 13.06 15.28 1.82
N ARG A 184 13.51 14.49 2.80
CA ARG A 184 12.82 14.31 4.07
C ARG A 184 12.60 15.64 4.80
N ALA A 185 13.63 16.49 4.84
CA ALA A 185 13.56 17.80 5.48
C ALA A 185 12.62 18.75 4.72
N GLU A 186 12.59 18.70 3.39
CA GLU A 186 11.69 19.46 2.54
C GLU A 186 10.23 19.08 2.80
N VAL A 187 9.88 17.79 2.73
CA VAL A 187 8.53 17.28 3.02
C VAL A 187 8.09 17.69 4.45
N ALA A 188 8.99 17.55 5.44
CA ALA A 188 8.70 17.92 6.83
C ALA A 188 8.37 19.42 6.97
N ARG A 189 9.10 20.30 6.27
CA ARG A 189 8.84 21.74 6.30
C ARG A 189 7.48 22.07 5.67
N LEU A 190 7.15 21.45 4.55
CA LEU A 190 5.88 21.66 3.86
C LEU A 190 4.69 21.26 4.74
N ILE A 191 4.75 20.06 5.35
CA ILE A 191 3.70 19.58 6.26
C ILE A 191 3.55 20.53 7.48
N ARG A 192 4.66 20.99 8.06
CA ARG A 192 4.63 21.92 9.19
C ARG A 192 3.97 23.25 8.81
N ASN A 193 4.34 23.80 7.66
CA ASN A 193 3.79 25.06 7.17
C ASN A 193 2.31 24.96 6.82
N ALA A 194 1.89 23.81 6.24
CA ALA A 194 0.48 23.52 6.00
C ALA A 194 -0.36 23.36 7.28
N GLY A 195 0.32 23.09 8.40
CA GLY A 195 -0.29 23.00 9.72
C GLY A 195 -0.45 24.33 10.46
N SER A 196 0.28 25.33 10.03
CA SER A 196 0.31 26.69 10.61
C SER A 196 -0.58 27.59 9.76
N ASP A 197 -1.91 27.44 9.85
CA ASP A 197 -2.83 28.41 9.29
C ASP A 197 -2.62 29.75 10.01
N PRO A 198 -2.39 30.87 9.35
CA PRO A 198 -2.46 32.17 10.00
C PRO A 198 -3.93 32.43 10.32
N THR A 199 -4.25 32.44 11.62
CA THR A 199 -5.49 33.02 12.17
C THR A 199 -5.71 34.45 11.69
#